data_0fce5b52e0550fdf8bfed8dcbb4f1c52
#
_entry.id   0fce5b52e0550fdf8bfed8dcbb4f1c52
#
_cell.length_a   1.000
_cell.length_b   1.000
_cell.length_c   1.000
_cell.angle_alpha   90.00
_cell.angle_beta   90.00
_cell.angle_gamma   90.00
#
_symmetry.space_group_name_H-M   'P 1'
#
loop_
_entity.id
_entity.type
_entity.pdbx_description
1 polymer ?
#
loop_
_entity_poly.entity_id
_entity_poly.type
_entity_poly.pdbx_seq_one_letter_code
_entity_poly.pdbx_strand_id
1 'polypeptide(L)'
;TGVSGFVPETQPAYFFEKLNSGGISLVGSDGLDNHAFDVVVPVSQNDEVIAFVLAGDEKEDTRGMSPVVKHLNFLQTLTNVLVVALRNRELVDENLRQEGLKRELELAGEMQSLLVPKSWPVDAQIDVSGYYQPHHQIGGDYYDCFEWGADCLVICMADVSGKGIGAALLMSNFQANVKAIFQGDDSDLISKVKILNERVMDSAKGEKYITFFAAIYHRTSKLIKYVNCGHNPPLWIDENGVSSCLELGSVGLGMFDRLPTIESGELMALPGSSLICYTD
;
A
#
# COMPACT_ATOMS: atom_id res chain seq x y z
N THR A 1 29.70 25.63 -28.66
CA THR A 1 29.99 26.13 -27.31
C THR A 1 28.66 26.41 -26.64
N GLY A 2 28.20 25.46 -25.87
CA GLY A 2 26.92 25.53 -25.18
C GLY A 2 26.93 26.54 -24.05
N VAL A 3 26.04 27.49 -24.09
CA VAL A 3 25.69 28.32 -22.95
C VAL A 3 24.38 27.78 -22.42
N SER A 4 24.42 26.99 -21.35
CA SER A 4 23.26 26.75 -20.49
C SER A 4 23.09 28.01 -19.64
N GLY A 5 22.34 28.97 -20.14
CA GLY A 5 21.99 30.17 -19.40
C GLY A 5 20.72 29.93 -18.60
N PHE A 6 20.79 30.10 -17.29
CA PHE A 6 19.63 30.20 -16.41
C PHE A 6 18.80 31.42 -16.82
N VAL A 7 17.50 31.26 -17.07
CA VAL A 7 16.56 32.37 -17.19
C VAL A 7 16.42 32.97 -15.78
N PRO A 8 16.62 34.30 -15.59
CA PRO A 8 16.44 34.90 -14.28
C PRO A 8 15.03 34.74 -13.78
N GLU A 9 14.88 34.39 -12.49
CA GLU A 9 13.62 34.06 -11.80
C GLU A 9 12.55 35.18 -11.78
N THR A 10 12.81 36.36 -12.35
CA THR A 10 11.97 37.55 -12.16
C THR A 10 10.86 37.75 -13.21
N GLN A 11 10.78 36.98 -14.31
CA GLN A 11 9.71 37.11 -15.31
C GLN A 11 9.17 35.83 -15.95
N PRO A 12 8.99 34.70 -15.27
CA PRO A 12 8.56 33.46 -15.94
C PRO A 12 7.10 33.45 -16.40
N ALA A 13 6.16 33.95 -15.59
CA ALA A 13 4.74 33.78 -15.80
C ALA A 13 4.21 34.55 -17.03
N TYR A 14 4.58 35.82 -17.22
CA TYR A 14 4.14 36.63 -18.36
C TYR A 14 4.76 36.16 -19.68
N PHE A 15 6.00 35.68 -19.62
CA PHE A 15 6.71 35.10 -20.78
C PHE A 15 6.03 33.82 -21.27
N PHE A 16 5.62 32.96 -20.35
CA PHE A 16 4.97 31.69 -20.67
C PHE A 16 3.51 31.85 -21.13
N GLU A 17 2.77 32.80 -20.60
CA GLU A 17 1.39 33.06 -21.03
C GLU A 17 1.29 33.51 -22.48
N LYS A 18 2.23 34.33 -22.95
CA LYS A 18 2.28 34.84 -24.33
C LYS A 18 2.83 33.82 -25.34
N LEU A 19 3.65 32.85 -24.91
CA LEU A 19 4.22 31.80 -25.74
C LEU A 19 3.30 30.58 -25.87
N ASN A 20 2.29 30.43 -25.04
CA ASN A 20 1.30 29.34 -25.07
C ASN A 20 0.38 29.39 -26.31
N SER A 21 0.49 30.38 -27.18
CA SER A 21 -0.25 30.47 -28.43
C SER A 21 0.25 29.53 -29.55
N GLY A 22 1.21 28.64 -29.28
CA GLY A 22 1.56 27.48 -30.12
C GLY A 22 2.44 27.78 -31.34
N GLY A 23 2.92 29.01 -31.55
CA GLY A 23 3.73 29.39 -32.69
C GLY A 23 5.18 29.74 -32.34
N ILE A 24 6.09 29.61 -33.30
CA ILE A 24 7.45 30.12 -33.21
C ILE A 24 7.40 31.63 -33.15
N SER A 25 8.00 32.24 -32.10
CA SER A 25 8.03 33.69 -31.93
C SER A 25 9.43 34.22 -32.16
N LEU A 26 9.55 35.30 -32.96
CA LEU A 26 10.78 36.07 -33.12
C LEU A 26 10.90 37.04 -31.95
N VAL A 27 12.03 37.03 -31.27
CA VAL A 27 12.33 37.96 -30.20
C VAL A 27 12.60 39.32 -30.81
N GLY A 28 11.89 40.37 -30.36
CA GLY A 28 12.03 41.73 -30.90
C GLY A 28 10.79 42.25 -31.61
N SER A 29 9.85 41.39 -32.07
CA SER A 29 8.57 41.84 -32.63
C SER A 29 7.53 42.19 -31.57
N ASP A 30 7.70 41.70 -30.32
CA ASP A 30 6.69 41.74 -29.24
C ASP A 30 7.18 42.33 -27.91
N GLY A 31 8.27 43.15 -27.93
CA GLY A 31 8.73 43.83 -26.74
C GLY A 31 9.53 42.97 -25.74
N LEU A 32 10.07 41.84 -26.20
CA LEU A 32 11.04 41.02 -25.47
C LEU A 32 12.43 41.57 -25.75
N ASP A 33 12.78 42.65 -25.09
CA ASP A 33 14.13 43.31 -25.20
C ASP A 33 15.22 42.49 -24.46
N ASN A 34 15.43 41.25 -24.87
CA ASN A 34 16.58 40.51 -24.40
C ASN A 34 17.45 40.13 -25.61
N HIS A 35 18.50 40.92 -25.82
CA HIS A 35 19.42 40.86 -26.97
C HIS A 35 20.24 39.54 -27.08
N ALA A 36 19.99 38.57 -26.22
CA ALA A 36 20.74 37.31 -26.22
C ALA A 36 20.10 36.22 -27.11
N PHE A 37 18.81 36.34 -27.48
CA PHE A 37 18.11 35.31 -28.25
C PHE A 37 17.27 35.95 -29.36
N ASP A 38 17.28 35.32 -30.56
CA ASP A 38 16.53 35.76 -31.73
C ASP A 38 15.22 35.04 -31.93
N VAL A 39 15.15 33.79 -31.46
CA VAL A 39 14.03 32.87 -31.71
C VAL A 39 13.69 32.06 -30.46
N VAL A 40 12.40 31.88 -30.24
CA VAL A 40 11.85 30.93 -29.25
C VAL A 40 11.13 29.82 -30.00
N VAL A 41 11.55 28.60 -29.79
CA VAL A 41 10.91 27.40 -30.36
C VAL A 41 10.15 26.65 -29.29
N PRO A 42 8.81 26.67 -29.31
CA PRO A 42 8.02 25.85 -28.40
C PRO A 42 8.15 24.38 -28.78
N VAL A 43 8.23 23.53 -27.77
CA VAL A 43 8.19 22.08 -27.91
C VAL A 43 6.87 21.60 -27.36
N SER A 44 6.03 21.05 -28.23
CA SER A 44 4.69 20.58 -27.84
C SER A 44 4.61 19.07 -27.91
N GLN A 45 3.87 18.48 -27.00
CA GLN A 45 3.47 17.08 -27.00
C GLN A 45 1.97 17.00 -26.69
N ASN A 46 1.19 16.28 -27.52
CA ASN A 46 -0.27 16.17 -27.41
C ASN A 46 -0.97 17.54 -27.27
N ASP A 47 -0.53 18.52 -28.11
CA ASP A 47 -1.01 19.90 -28.09
C ASP A 47 -0.70 20.75 -26.83
N GLU A 48 0.07 20.20 -25.88
CA GLU A 48 0.61 20.94 -24.74
C GLU A 48 2.07 21.33 -24.96
N VAL A 49 2.41 22.58 -24.68
CA VAL A 49 3.81 23.07 -24.72
C VAL A 49 4.51 22.60 -23.44
N ILE A 50 5.48 21.71 -23.60
CA ILE A 50 6.23 21.10 -22.49
C ILE A 50 7.60 21.73 -22.23
N ALA A 51 8.15 22.45 -23.21
CA ALA A 51 9.44 23.12 -23.10
C ALA A 51 9.56 24.23 -24.15
N PHE A 52 10.55 25.10 -23.94
CA PHE A 52 10.96 26.12 -24.91
C PHE A 52 12.46 26.03 -25.15
N VAL A 53 12.87 26.19 -26.40
CA VAL A 53 14.27 26.35 -26.77
C VAL A 53 14.48 27.78 -27.26
N LEU A 54 15.41 28.47 -26.64
CA LEU A 54 15.84 29.81 -26.99
C LEU A 54 17.11 29.70 -27.84
N ALA A 55 17.12 30.31 -29.04
CA ALA A 55 18.26 30.35 -29.92
C ALA A 55 18.57 31.77 -30.34
N GLY A 56 19.85 32.15 -30.34
CA GLY A 56 20.32 33.45 -30.76
C GLY A 56 21.71 33.39 -31.39
N ASP A 57 22.10 34.47 -32.10
CA ASP A 57 23.41 34.63 -32.74
C ASP A 57 24.25 35.63 -31.96
N GLU A 58 25.52 35.32 -31.72
CA GLU A 58 26.46 36.19 -31.01
C GLU A 58 26.95 37.44 -31.82
N LYS A 59 26.54 37.54 -33.07
CA LYS A 59 27.06 38.63 -33.93
C LYS A 59 26.07 39.76 -34.10
N GLU A 60 26.35 40.88 -33.48
CA GLU A 60 25.60 42.15 -33.53
C GLU A 60 25.61 42.90 -34.86
N ASP A 61 26.28 42.43 -35.91
CA ASP A 61 26.58 43.30 -37.07
C ASP A 61 26.31 42.64 -38.44
N THR A 62 25.07 42.20 -38.68
CA THR A 62 24.66 41.89 -40.06
C THR A 62 23.30 42.51 -40.39
N ARG A 63 23.27 43.43 -41.31
CA ARG A 63 22.07 43.94 -42.00
C ARG A 63 21.39 42.79 -42.83
N GLY A 64 20.90 41.79 -42.13
CA GLY A 64 20.28 40.63 -42.73
C GLY A 64 19.54 39.73 -41.71
N MET A 65 18.69 38.83 -42.22
CA MET A 65 17.99 37.86 -41.39
C MET A 65 19.01 36.99 -40.64
N SER A 66 18.84 36.87 -39.33
CA SER A 66 19.70 36.01 -38.48
C SER A 66 19.87 34.60 -39.06
N PRO A 67 21.10 34.04 -39.08
CA PRO A 67 21.32 32.64 -39.46
C PRO A 67 20.45 31.66 -38.77
N VAL A 68 20.09 31.91 -37.50
CA VAL A 68 19.16 31.08 -36.72
C VAL A 68 17.80 30.97 -37.37
N VAL A 69 17.26 32.09 -37.89
CA VAL A 69 15.96 32.12 -38.57
C VAL A 69 15.98 31.31 -39.86
N LYS A 70 17.11 31.27 -40.59
CA LYS A 70 17.26 30.47 -41.83
C LYS A 70 17.22 28.97 -41.57
N HIS A 71 17.59 28.53 -40.40
CA HIS A 71 17.67 27.11 -40.00
C HIS A 71 16.57 26.69 -39.03
N LEU A 72 15.47 27.43 -38.94
CA LEU A 72 14.39 27.27 -37.99
C LEU A 72 13.81 25.85 -37.98
N ASN A 73 13.52 25.29 -39.18
CA ASN A 73 12.99 23.94 -39.31
C ASN A 73 13.96 22.85 -38.78
N PHE A 74 15.27 23.08 -38.99
CA PHE A 74 16.27 22.17 -38.46
C PHE A 74 16.35 22.26 -36.93
N LEU A 75 16.35 23.48 -36.39
CA LEU A 75 16.32 23.70 -34.95
C LEU A 75 15.09 23.07 -34.30
N GLN A 76 13.92 23.23 -34.89
CA GLN A 76 12.70 22.63 -34.39
C GLN A 76 12.77 21.09 -34.38
N THR A 77 13.27 20.50 -35.49
CA THR A 77 13.45 19.05 -35.57
C THR A 77 14.44 18.53 -34.53
N LEU A 78 15.60 19.21 -34.39
CA LEU A 78 16.62 18.85 -33.40
C LEU A 78 16.08 18.98 -31.95
N THR A 79 15.34 20.05 -31.69
CA THR A 79 14.71 20.30 -30.39
C THR A 79 13.70 19.20 -30.04
N ASN A 80 12.85 18.84 -31.02
CA ASN A 80 11.87 17.74 -30.80
C ASN A 80 12.58 16.42 -30.47
N VAL A 81 13.63 16.07 -31.24
CA VAL A 81 14.43 14.85 -30.96
C VAL A 81 15.06 14.90 -29.58
N LEU A 82 15.65 16.04 -29.19
CA LEU A 82 16.27 16.19 -27.88
C LEU A 82 15.27 16.03 -26.74
N VAL A 83 14.10 16.67 -26.84
CA VAL A 83 13.06 16.60 -25.82
C VAL A 83 12.50 15.19 -25.71
N VAL A 84 12.25 14.52 -26.83
CA VAL A 84 11.83 13.11 -26.81
C VAL A 84 12.88 12.23 -26.13
N ALA A 85 14.16 12.45 -26.42
CA ALA A 85 15.25 11.69 -25.79
C ALA A 85 15.33 11.94 -24.26
N LEU A 86 15.18 13.19 -23.83
CA LEU A 86 15.16 13.53 -22.39
C LEU A 86 13.96 12.89 -21.66
N ARG A 87 12.78 12.98 -22.26
CA ARG A 87 11.57 12.36 -21.70
C ARG A 87 11.68 10.84 -21.63
N ASN A 88 12.20 10.20 -22.67
CA ASN A 88 12.43 8.76 -22.64
C ASN A 88 13.39 8.38 -21.49
N ARG A 89 14.43 9.16 -21.25
CA ARG A 89 15.35 8.94 -20.13
C ARG A 89 14.63 9.07 -18.78
N GLU A 90 13.84 10.13 -18.59
CA GLU A 90 13.04 10.32 -17.35
C GLU A 90 12.09 9.14 -17.12
N LEU A 91 11.39 8.67 -18.17
CA LEU A 91 10.49 7.51 -18.10
C LEU A 91 11.24 6.22 -17.76
N VAL A 92 12.43 6.02 -18.31
CA VAL A 92 13.27 4.85 -17.98
C VAL A 92 13.72 4.90 -16.53
N ASP A 93 14.18 6.05 -16.04
CA ASP A 93 14.61 6.23 -14.66
C ASP A 93 13.45 6.00 -13.66
N GLU A 94 12.26 6.50 -13.99
CA GLU A 94 11.05 6.28 -13.18
C GLU A 94 10.61 4.81 -13.18
N ASN A 95 10.64 4.14 -14.35
CA ASN A 95 10.33 2.70 -14.45
C ASN A 95 11.30 1.86 -13.62
N LEU A 96 12.60 2.14 -13.68
CA LEU A 96 13.60 1.44 -12.88
C LEU A 96 13.36 1.62 -11.37
N ARG A 97 12.97 2.82 -10.96
CA ARG A 97 12.61 3.10 -9.57
C ARG A 97 11.37 2.31 -9.13
N GLN A 98 10.34 2.27 -9.98
CA GLN A 98 9.11 1.50 -9.70
C GLN A 98 9.38 0.00 -9.63
N GLU A 99 10.21 -0.53 -10.55
CA GLU A 99 10.64 -1.93 -10.51
C GLU A 99 11.43 -2.26 -9.24
N GLY A 100 12.31 -1.37 -8.80
CA GLY A 100 13.04 -1.52 -7.54
C GLY A 100 12.10 -1.62 -6.35
N LEU A 101 11.16 -0.67 -6.22
CA LEU A 101 10.16 -0.69 -5.15
C LEU A 101 9.28 -1.95 -5.19
N LYS A 102 8.88 -2.38 -6.38
CA LYS A 102 8.09 -3.60 -6.54
C LYS A 102 8.84 -4.83 -6.01
N ARG A 103 10.13 -4.96 -6.32
CA ARG A 103 10.97 -6.07 -5.81
C ARG A 103 11.11 -6.04 -4.29
N GLU A 104 11.27 -4.86 -3.69
CA GLU A 104 11.31 -4.73 -2.23
C GLU A 104 10.00 -5.16 -1.58
N LEU A 105 8.86 -4.83 -2.18
CA LEU A 105 7.54 -5.27 -1.70
C LEU A 105 7.34 -6.78 -1.88
N GLU A 106 7.82 -7.38 -2.97
CA GLU A 106 7.79 -8.83 -3.18
C GLU A 106 8.59 -9.56 -2.10
N LEU A 107 9.81 -9.10 -1.79
CA LEU A 107 10.62 -9.66 -0.71
C LEU A 107 9.95 -9.50 0.66
N ALA A 108 9.33 -8.35 0.95
CA ALA A 108 8.58 -8.15 2.17
C ALA A 108 7.39 -9.12 2.27
N GLY A 109 6.69 -9.38 1.15
CA GLY A 109 5.61 -10.36 1.07
C GLY A 109 6.08 -11.80 1.31
N GLU A 110 7.22 -12.19 0.76
CA GLU A 110 7.83 -13.48 1.04
C GLU A 110 8.12 -13.65 2.53
N MET A 111 8.71 -12.63 3.18
CA MET A 111 8.96 -12.63 4.62
C MET A 111 7.67 -12.68 5.43
N GLN A 112 6.64 -11.91 5.04
CA GLN A 112 5.35 -11.93 5.69
C GLN A 112 4.66 -13.31 5.58
N SER A 113 4.82 -14.00 4.45
CA SER A 113 4.28 -15.35 4.25
C SER A 113 4.83 -16.39 5.23
N LEU A 114 5.94 -16.09 5.91
CA LEU A 114 6.49 -16.94 6.98
C LEU A 114 5.76 -16.76 8.31
N LEU A 115 4.98 -15.71 8.46
CA LEU A 115 4.21 -15.42 9.68
C LEU A 115 2.88 -16.17 9.74
N VAL A 116 2.36 -16.60 8.60
CA VAL A 116 1.17 -17.47 8.52
C VAL A 116 1.57 -18.94 8.52
N PRO A 117 0.76 -19.84 9.11
CA PRO A 117 1.13 -21.23 9.23
C PRO A 117 1.26 -21.92 7.86
N LYS A 118 2.34 -22.68 7.68
CA LYS A 118 2.57 -23.56 6.53
C LYS A 118 2.26 -25.03 6.83
N SER A 119 2.08 -25.33 8.11
CA SER A 119 1.74 -26.67 8.62
C SER A 119 0.78 -26.50 9.79
N TRP A 120 -0.07 -27.48 9.97
CA TRP A 120 -1.09 -27.50 11.01
C TRP A 120 -0.71 -28.44 12.12
N PRO A 121 -1.21 -28.24 13.36
CA PRO A 121 -1.07 -29.23 14.41
C PRO A 121 -1.65 -30.57 13.98
N VAL A 122 -0.88 -31.63 14.16
CA VAL A 122 -1.34 -32.98 13.85
C VAL A 122 -2.14 -33.49 15.03
N ASP A 123 -3.44 -33.68 14.80
CA ASP A 123 -4.36 -34.19 15.83
C ASP A 123 -5.23 -35.28 15.23
N ALA A 124 -5.38 -36.40 15.95
CA ALA A 124 -6.22 -37.51 15.52
C ALA A 124 -7.72 -37.19 15.53
N GLN A 125 -8.12 -36.11 16.16
CA GLN A 125 -9.52 -35.70 16.38
C GLN A 125 -9.93 -34.46 15.58
N ILE A 126 -8.97 -33.75 15.00
CA ILE A 126 -9.19 -32.48 14.31
C ILE A 126 -8.41 -32.48 12.99
N ASP A 127 -9.11 -32.14 11.94
CA ASP A 127 -8.51 -31.83 10.65
C ASP A 127 -8.52 -30.30 10.44
N VAL A 128 -7.37 -29.72 10.13
CA VAL A 128 -7.21 -28.27 9.93
C VAL A 128 -6.67 -28.02 8.55
N SER A 129 -7.31 -27.12 7.81
CA SER A 129 -6.86 -26.66 6.51
C SER A 129 -6.99 -25.14 6.43
N GLY A 130 -6.11 -24.49 5.70
CA GLY A 130 -6.17 -23.05 5.48
C GLY A 130 -5.63 -22.68 4.11
N TYR A 131 -6.17 -21.60 3.56
CA TYR A 131 -5.75 -21.03 2.29
C TYR A 131 -5.51 -19.53 2.47
N TYR A 132 -4.43 -19.01 1.92
CA TYR A 132 -4.08 -17.60 1.97
C TYR A 132 -3.66 -17.09 0.60
N GLN A 133 -4.31 -16.03 0.15
CA GLN A 133 -3.95 -15.34 -1.07
C GLN A 133 -4.04 -13.83 -0.84
N PRO A 134 -2.92 -13.13 -0.62
CA PRO A 134 -2.94 -11.70 -0.45
C PRO A 134 -3.38 -11.00 -1.73
N HIS A 135 -4.14 -9.91 -1.62
CA HIS A 135 -4.59 -9.13 -2.77
C HIS A 135 -3.43 -8.41 -3.49
N HIS A 136 -2.41 -7.99 -2.76
CA HIS A 136 -1.16 -7.40 -3.27
C HIS A 136 0.04 -8.22 -2.80
N GLN A 137 1.26 -7.71 -3.01
CA GLN A 137 2.49 -8.37 -2.56
C GLN A 137 2.51 -8.60 -1.04
N ILE A 138 1.84 -7.71 -0.27
CA ILE A 138 1.74 -7.76 1.19
C ILE A 138 0.27 -7.58 1.61
N GLY A 139 -0.16 -8.28 2.67
CA GLY A 139 -1.55 -8.29 3.15
C GLY A 139 -1.72 -7.80 4.59
N GLY A 140 -2.95 -7.41 4.95
CA GLY A 140 -3.38 -7.11 6.32
C GLY A 140 -3.91 -8.31 7.08
N ASP A 141 -4.25 -9.38 6.36
CA ASP A 141 -4.86 -10.57 6.93
C ASP A 141 -3.87 -11.44 7.69
N TYR A 142 -4.35 -12.01 8.77
CA TYR A 142 -3.63 -12.98 9.58
C TYR A 142 -4.56 -14.10 10.01
N TYR A 143 -4.11 -15.31 9.96
CA TYR A 143 -4.76 -16.46 10.60
C TYR A 143 -3.73 -17.40 11.18
N ASP A 144 -4.13 -18.13 12.21
CA ASP A 144 -3.26 -19.12 12.85
C ASP A 144 -4.06 -20.21 13.54
N CYS A 145 -3.40 -21.36 13.69
CA CYS A 145 -3.89 -22.47 14.48
C CYS A 145 -2.68 -23.12 15.18
N PHE A 146 -2.61 -23.02 16.49
CA PHE A 146 -1.45 -23.48 17.26
C PHE A 146 -1.83 -24.05 18.62
N GLU A 147 -0.97 -24.88 19.14
CA GLU A 147 -1.15 -25.50 20.45
C GLU A 147 -0.92 -24.51 21.59
N TRP A 148 -1.76 -24.57 22.59
CA TRP A 148 -1.63 -23.86 23.86
C TRP A 148 -1.72 -24.85 25.04
N GLY A 149 -0.57 -25.13 25.65
CA GLY A 149 -0.45 -26.23 26.59
C GLY A 149 -0.66 -27.59 25.94
N ALA A 150 -0.99 -28.59 26.73
CA ALA A 150 -1.16 -29.96 26.25
C ALA A 150 -2.58 -30.28 25.73
N ASP A 151 -3.59 -29.52 26.20
CA ASP A 151 -5.01 -29.82 25.97
C ASP A 151 -5.72 -28.82 25.06
N CYS A 152 -5.10 -27.68 24.76
CA CYS A 152 -5.79 -26.62 24.06
C CYS A 152 -5.20 -26.36 22.67
N LEU A 153 -6.08 -26.00 21.74
CA LEU A 153 -5.76 -25.49 20.41
C LEU A 153 -6.36 -24.11 20.27
N VAL A 154 -5.53 -23.14 19.90
CA VAL A 154 -5.96 -21.77 19.58
C VAL A 154 -6.18 -21.67 18.08
N ILE A 155 -7.33 -21.14 17.70
CA ILE A 155 -7.69 -20.82 16.31
C ILE A 155 -7.96 -19.34 16.28
N CYS A 156 -7.33 -18.61 15.38
CA CYS A 156 -7.57 -17.17 15.25
C CYS A 156 -7.50 -16.69 13.81
N MET A 157 -8.23 -15.59 13.54
CA MET A 157 -8.26 -14.90 12.28
C MET A 157 -8.40 -13.40 12.54
N ALA A 158 -7.70 -12.59 11.75
CA ALA A 158 -7.70 -11.14 11.88
C ALA A 158 -7.53 -10.47 10.54
N ASP A 159 -8.09 -9.27 10.41
CA ASP A 159 -7.85 -8.38 9.29
C ASP A 159 -7.61 -6.95 9.80
N VAL A 160 -6.54 -6.34 9.29
CA VAL A 160 -6.11 -4.99 9.64
C VAL A 160 -6.76 -3.98 8.70
N SER A 161 -7.44 -2.99 9.26
CA SER A 161 -8.09 -1.93 8.51
C SER A 161 -7.14 -1.21 7.56
N GLY A 162 -7.56 -1.07 6.28
CA GLY A 162 -6.78 -0.46 5.21
C GLY A 162 -5.81 -1.44 4.53
N LYS A 163 -4.99 -0.92 3.62
CA LYS A 163 -4.13 -1.74 2.74
C LYS A 163 -2.68 -1.25 2.74
N GLY A 164 -1.79 -2.05 2.16
CA GLY A 164 -0.39 -1.70 1.93
C GLY A 164 0.52 -1.91 3.14
N ILE A 165 1.70 -1.31 3.11
CA ILE A 165 2.81 -1.55 4.04
C ILE A 165 2.40 -1.32 5.50
N GLY A 166 1.62 -0.27 5.78
CA GLY A 166 1.20 0.04 7.14
C GLY A 166 0.28 -1.04 7.74
N ALA A 167 -0.61 -1.64 6.95
CA ALA A 167 -1.45 -2.76 7.39
C ALA A 167 -0.60 -4.02 7.61
N ALA A 168 0.32 -4.32 6.69
CA ALA A 168 1.22 -5.47 6.78
C ALA A 168 2.15 -5.44 8.00
N LEU A 169 2.69 -4.26 8.35
CA LEU A 169 3.53 -4.07 9.54
C LEU A 169 2.72 -4.23 10.82
N LEU A 170 1.52 -3.65 10.88
CA LEU A 170 0.64 -3.80 12.05
C LEU A 170 0.21 -5.25 12.20
N MET A 171 -0.11 -5.97 11.10
CA MET A 171 -0.41 -7.40 11.13
C MET A 171 0.75 -8.22 11.72
N SER A 172 1.98 -7.96 11.26
CA SER A 172 3.17 -8.66 11.74
C SER A 172 3.41 -8.44 13.25
N ASN A 173 3.22 -7.20 13.71
CA ASN A 173 3.26 -6.86 15.13
C ASN A 173 2.13 -7.57 15.90
N PHE A 174 0.93 -7.57 15.36
CA PHE A 174 -0.24 -8.22 15.98
C PHE A 174 -0.04 -9.73 16.10
N GLN A 175 0.43 -10.40 15.05
CA GLN A 175 0.77 -11.83 15.07
C GLN A 175 1.74 -12.17 16.23
N ALA A 176 2.80 -11.39 16.38
CA ALA A 176 3.77 -11.61 17.48
C ALA A 176 3.13 -11.44 18.86
N ASN A 177 2.25 -10.43 19.02
CA ASN A 177 1.50 -10.22 20.26
C ASN A 177 0.52 -11.36 20.55
N VAL A 178 -0.22 -11.84 19.53
CA VAL A 178 -1.11 -13.00 19.68
C VAL A 178 -0.34 -14.20 20.19
N LYS A 179 0.77 -14.57 19.55
CA LYS A 179 1.62 -15.69 19.98
C LYS A 179 2.10 -15.52 21.42
N ALA A 180 2.64 -14.35 21.77
CA ALA A 180 3.18 -14.08 23.10
C ALA A 180 2.11 -14.13 24.19
N ILE A 181 0.93 -13.54 23.95
CA ILE A 181 -0.16 -13.46 24.94
C ILE A 181 -0.82 -14.82 25.16
N PHE A 182 -1.01 -15.61 24.09
CA PHE A 182 -1.59 -16.94 24.24
C PHE A 182 -0.61 -17.95 24.84
N GLN A 183 0.69 -17.80 24.63
CA GLN A 183 1.72 -18.66 25.23
C GLN A 183 2.14 -18.26 26.64
N GLY A 184 1.76 -17.05 27.11
CA GLY A 184 2.30 -16.44 28.34
C GLY A 184 1.72 -16.99 29.63
N ASP A 185 0.41 -16.96 29.79
CA ASP A 185 -0.26 -17.33 31.02
C ASP A 185 -1.61 -18.03 30.77
N ASP A 186 -2.19 -18.57 31.86
CA ASP A 186 -3.49 -19.25 31.83
C ASP A 186 -4.69 -18.28 31.98
N SER A 187 -4.51 -16.99 31.68
CA SER A 187 -5.61 -16.03 31.71
C SER A 187 -6.70 -16.40 30.69
N ASP A 188 -7.94 -16.05 31.02
CA ASP A 188 -9.08 -16.36 30.18
C ASP A 188 -9.05 -15.59 28.84
N LEU A 189 -9.81 -16.06 27.85
CA LEU A 189 -9.86 -15.49 26.50
C LEU A 189 -10.24 -14.00 26.50
N ILE A 190 -11.16 -13.57 27.37
CA ILE A 190 -11.58 -12.17 27.49
C ILE A 190 -10.42 -11.28 27.95
N SER A 191 -9.66 -11.75 28.94
CA SER A 191 -8.48 -11.04 29.46
C SER A 191 -7.40 -10.92 28.37
N LYS A 192 -7.15 -11.98 27.59
CA LYS A 192 -6.21 -11.95 26.46
C LYS A 192 -6.62 -10.94 25.39
N VAL A 193 -7.92 -10.89 25.05
CA VAL A 193 -8.48 -9.91 24.08
C VAL A 193 -8.32 -8.47 24.57
N LYS A 194 -8.50 -8.20 25.88
CA LYS A 194 -8.27 -6.86 26.45
C LYS A 194 -6.81 -6.44 26.31
N ILE A 195 -5.87 -7.32 26.62
CA ILE A 195 -4.44 -7.04 26.47
C ILE A 195 -4.09 -6.80 25.00
N LEU A 196 -4.65 -7.60 24.07
CA LEU A 196 -4.46 -7.40 22.64
C LEU A 196 -4.98 -6.03 22.19
N ASN A 197 -6.15 -5.58 22.68
CA ASN A 197 -6.66 -4.25 22.37
C ASN A 197 -5.69 -3.13 22.81
N GLU A 198 -5.15 -3.22 24.03
CA GLU A 198 -4.15 -2.26 24.52
C GLU A 198 -2.92 -2.24 23.62
N ARG A 199 -2.41 -3.40 23.19
CA ARG A 199 -1.27 -3.50 22.27
C ARG A 199 -1.55 -2.90 20.89
N VAL A 200 -2.76 -3.09 20.37
CA VAL A 200 -3.17 -2.48 19.10
C VAL A 200 -3.28 -0.97 19.25
N MET A 201 -3.89 -0.46 20.32
CA MET A 201 -3.96 0.97 20.62
C MET A 201 -2.57 1.62 20.71
N ASP A 202 -1.64 0.99 21.41
CA ASP A 202 -0.26 1.47 21.55
C ASP A 202 0.48 1.52 20.18
N SER A 203 0.24 0.52 19.34
CA SER A 203 0.94 0.37 18.05
C SER A 203 0.32 1.24 16.93
N ALA A 204 -1.01 1.29 16.87
CA ALA A 204 -1.76 1.98 15.80
C ALA A 204 -2.13 3.42 16.17
N LYS A 205 -2.06 3.81 17.45
CA LYS A 205 -2.40 5.16 17.95
C LYS A 205 -3.77 5.68 17.49
N GLY A 206 -4.72 4.77 17.29
CA GLY A 206 -6.06 5.07 16.81
C GLY A 206 -6.19 5.30 15.29
N GLU A 207 -5.10 5.20 14.51
CA GLU A 207 -5.16 5.37 13.05
C GLU A 207 -5.69 4.13 12.33
N LYS A 208 -5.55 2.95 12.94
CA LYS A 208 -5.98 1.66 12.41
C LYS A 208 -6.59 0.80 13.49
N TYR A 209 -7.48 -0.07 13.09
CA TYR A 209 -8.08 -1.09 13.93
C TYR A 209 -7.90 -2.47 13.30
N ILE A 210 -8.13 -3.51 14.08
CA ILE A 210 -8.03 -4.90 13.64
C ILE A 210 -9.34 -5.60 13.97
N THR A 211 -9.98 -6.21 12.99
CA THR A 211 -11.05 -7.18 13.24
C THR A 211 -10.41 -8.49 13.65
N PHE A 212 -10.92 -9.13 14.68
CA PHE A 212 -10.27 -10.31 15.24
C PHE A 212 -11.27 -11.34 15.75
N PHE A 213 -11.10 -12.56 15.30
CA PHE A 213 -11.77 -13.72 15.85
C PHE A 213 -10.75 -14.62 16.55
N ALA A 214 -11.07 -15.09 17.76
CA ALA A 214 -10.27 -16.09 18.45
C ALA A 214 -11.16 -17.15 19.09
N ALA A 215 -10.73 -18.40 18.98
CA ALA A 215 -11.35 -19.55 19.63
C ALA A 215 -10.28 -20.41 20.28
N ILE A 216 -10.63 -20.98 21.45
CA ILE A 216 -9.84 -21.97 22.17
C ILE A 216 -10.63 -23.25 22.21
N TYR A 217 -10.11 -24.29 21.59
CA TYR A 217 -10.67 -25.64 21.66
C TYR A 217 -9.96 -26.44 22.73
N HIS A 218 -10.73 -27.03 23.65
CA HIS A 218 -10.25 -27.93 24.69
C HIS A 218 -10.46 -29.38 24.25
N ARG A 219 -9.39 -30.11 24.01
CA ARG A 219 -9.39 -31.48 23.50
C ARG A 219 -10.15 -32.46 24.41
N THR A 220 -9.93 -32.34 25.72
CA THR A 220 -10.57 -33.25 26.71
C THR A 220 -12.06 -33.02 26.83
N SER A 221 -12.51 -31.78 26.99
CA SER A 221 -13.92 -31.44 27.17
C SER A 221 -14.69 -31.27 25.87
N LYS A 222 -14.02 -31.21 24.71
CA LYS A 222 -14.61 -30.90 23.39
C LYS A 222 -15.28 -29.52 23.34
N LEU A 223 -14.95 -28.64 24.28
CA LEU A 223 -15.52 -27.30 24.37
C LEU A 223 -14.70 -26.32 23.52
N ILE A 224 -15.38 -25.53 22.69
CA ILE A 224 -14.81 -24.35 22.04
C ILE A 224 -15.34 -23.12 22.77
N LYS A 225 -14.42 -22.27 23.27
CA LYS A 225 -14.74 -20.93 23.74
C LYS A 225 -14.27 -19.93 22.70
N TYR A 226 -15.09 -18.95 22.32
CA TYR A 226 -14.73 -17.99 21.29
C TYR A 226 -15.14 -16.56 21.64
N VAL A 227 -14.46 -15.60 20.99
CA VAL A 227 -14.77 -14.17 21.02
C VAL A 227 -14.60 -13.63 19.58
N ASN A 228 -15.58 -12.87 19.10
CA ASN A 228 -15.52 -12.18 17.82
C ASN A 228 -15.42 -10.65 18.06
N CYS A 229 -14.30 -10.05 17.71
CA CYS A 229 -14.08 -8.61 17.81
C CYS A 229 -14.26 -7.95 16.44
N GLY A 230 -15.51 -7.87 15.97
CA GLY A 230 -15.88 -7.20 14.73
C GLY A 230 -15.36 -7.87 13.45
N HIS A 231 -14.94 -9.12 13.52
CA HIS A 231 -14.51 -9.89 12.35
C HIS A 231 -15.71 -10.50 11.63
N ASN A 232 -15.54 -10.87 10.36
CA ASN A 232 -16.55 -11.62 9.61
C ASN A 232 -16.96 -12.84 10.43
N PRO A 233 -18.26 -13.01 10.78
CA PRO A 233 -18.67 -14.06 11.69
C PRO A 233 -18.34 -15.43 11.13
N PRO A 234 -17.46 -16.23 11.78
CA PRO A 234 -17.21 -17.59 11.35
C PRO A 234 -18.48 -18.43 11.34
N LEU A 235 -18.56 -19.34 10.39
CA LEU A 235 -19.65 -20.28 10.26
C LEU A 235 -19.34 -21.54 11.07
N TRP A 236 -20.20 -21.86 12.03
CA TRP A 236 -20.22 -23.12 12.73
C TRP A 236 -21.25 -24.05 12.14
N ILE A 237 -20.87 -25.25 11.81
CA ILE A 237 -21.76 -26.32 11.33
C ILE A 237 -21.67 -27.43 12.38
N ASP A 238 -22.81 -27.75 13.01
CA ASP A 238 -22.88 -28.82 14.03
C ASP A 238 -22.87 -30.22 13.39
N GLU A 239 -22.85 -31.25 14.21
CA GLU A 239 -22.87 -32.66 13.80
C GLU A 239 -24.13 -33.08 13.01
N ASN A 240 -25.19 -32.28 13.07
CA ASN A 240 -26.44 -32.50 12.35
C ASN A 240 -26.52 -31.71 11.04
N GLY A 241 -25.48 -30.93 10.72
CA GLY A 241 -25.40 -30.05 9.56
C GLY A 241 -26.12 -28.70 9.73
N VAL A 242 -26.54 -28.34 10.96
CA VAL A 242 -27.15 -27.03 11.23
C VAL A 242 -26.06 -25.96 11.35
N SER A 243 -26.20 -24.89 10.56
CA SER A 243 -25.26 -23.82 10.54
C SER A 243 -25.69 -22.64 11.41
N SER A 244 -24.70 -22.00 12.08
CA SER A 244 -24.87 -20.77 12.85
C SER A 244 -23.65 -19.87 12.70
N CYS A 245 -23.84 -18.54 12.83
CA CYS A 245 -22.75 -17.57 12.81
C CYS A 245 -22.26 -17.29 14.22
N LEU A 246 -20.93 -17.17 14.38
CA LEU A 246 -20.29 -16.90 15.67
C LEU A 246 -20.08 -15.39 15.83
N GLU A 247 -21.06 -14.70 16.41
CA GLU A 247 -21.09 -13.24 16.49
C GLU A 247 -20.73 -12.67 17.88
N LEU A 248 -20.81 -13.49 18.95
CA LEU A 248 -20.59 -13.02 20.32
C LEU A 248 -19.15 -12.50 20.50
N GLY A 249 -19.04 -11.30 21.03
CA GLY A 249 -17.73 -10.67 21.22
C GLY A 249 -17.80 -9.20 21.57
N SER A 250 -17.09 -8.40 20.81
CA SER A 250 -16.98 -6.95 20.96
C SER A 250 -16.74 -6.29 19.60
N VAL A 251 -16.45 -4.99 19.61
CA VAL A 251 -16.01 -4.24 18.42
C VAL A 251 -14.55 -4.57 18.07
N GLY A 252 -14.08 -4.14 16.88
CA GLY A 252 -12.71 -4.33 16.45
C GLY A 252 -11.68 -3.77 17.45
N LEU A 253 -10.55 -4.45 17.55
CA LEU A 253 -9.44 -4.07 18.43
C LEU A 253 -8.80 -2.77 17.93
N GLY A 254 -8.51 -1.85 18.84
CA GLY A 254 -7.93 -0.55 18.50
C GLY A 254 -8.96 0.52 18.11
N MET A 255 -10.27 0.21 18.13
CA MET A 255 -11.32 1.22 17.89
C MET A 255 -11.57 2.10 19.13
N PHE A 256 -11.36 1.57 20.32
CA PHE A 256 -11.56 2.26 21.59
C PHE A 256 -10.43 1.92 22.57
N ASP A 257 -10.05 2.88 23.41
CA ASP A 257 -9.04 2.69 24.46
C ASP A 257 -9.39 1.51 25.38
N ARG A 258 -10.68 1.37 25.68
CA ARG A 258 -11.24 0.22 26.37
C ARG A 258 -12.37 -0.36 25.56
N LEU A 259 -12.29 -1.65 25.31
CA LEU A 259 -13.39 -2.35 24.66
C LEU A 259 -14.67 -2.20 25.52
N PRO A 260 -15.83 -1.96 24.90
CA PRO A 260 -17.10 -1.99 25.61
C PRO A 260 -17.35 -3.40 26.15
N THR A 261 -18.57 -3.83 26.29
CA THR A 261 -18.91 -5.19 26.72
C THR A 261 -18.23 -6.22 25.83
N ILE A 262 -17.54 -7.22 26.43
CA ILE A 262 -16.96 -8.36 25.71
C ILE A 262 -17.74 -9.59 26.16
N GLU A 263 -18.40 -10.23 25.20
CA GLU A 263 -19.14 -11.49 25.39
C GLU A 263 -18.35 -12.65 24.79
N SER A 264 -18.35 -13.79 25.44
CA SER A 264 -17.77 -15.02 24.90
C SER A 264 -18.86 -16.06 24.63
N GLY A 265 -18.73 -16.76 23.50
CA GLY A 265 -19.58 -17.89 23.19
C GLY A 265 -18.92 -19.22 23.55
N GLU A 266 -19.74 -20.23 23.75
CA GLU A 266 -19.31 -21.61 24.00
C GLU A 266 -20.06 -22.57 23.08
N LEU A 267 -19.32 -23.56 22.54
CA LEU A 267 -19.82 -24.58 21.63
C LEU A 267 -19.25 -25.95 22.01
N MET A 268 -20.03 -27.01 21.75
CA MET A 268 -19.52 -28.39 21.86
C MET A 268 -19.07 -28.86 20.47
N ALA A 269 -17.81 -29.20 20.33
CA ALA A 269 -17.24 -29.73 19.09
C ALA A 269 -17.40 -31.26 19.05
N LEU A 270 -18.54 -31.71 18.60
CA LEU A 270 -18.82 -33.14 18.40
C LEU A 270 -18.25 -33.62 17.06
N PRO A 271 -17.94 -34.93 16.91
CA PRO A 271 -17.48 -35.49 15.65
C PRO A 271 -18.45 -35.18 14.49
N GLY A 272 -17.88 -34.64 13.40
CA GLY A 272 -18.67 -34.20 12.23
C GLY A 272 -19.02 -32.73 12.21
N SER A 273 -18.75 -31.97 13.30
CA SER A 273 -18.87 -30.51 13.30
C SER A 273 -17.72 -29.83 12.58
N SER A 274 -17.94 -28.60 12.08
CA SER A 274 -16.94 -27.83 11.34
C SER A 274 -17.00 -26.35 11.71
N LEU A 275 -15.82 -25.73 11.79
CA LEU A 275 -15.64 -24.28 11.95
C LEU A 275 -14.99 -23.72 10.70
N ILE A 276 -15.65 -22.75 10.05
CA ILE A 276 -15.14 -22.09 8.84
C ILE A 276 -14.93 -20.61 9.15
N CYS A 277 -13.66 -20.17 9.15
CA CYS A 277 -13.29 -18.78 9.29
C CYS A 277 -12.87 -18.23 7.92
N TYR A 278 -13.17 -16.95 7.64
CA TYR A 278 -12.86 -16.32 6.35
C TYR A 278 -12.71 -14.81 6.49
N THR A 279 -11.89 -14.21 5.61
CA THR A 279 -11.80 -12.76 5.35
C THR A 279 -12.36 -12.44 3.97
N ASP A 280 -12.57 -11.15 3.64
CA ASP A 280 -13.01 -10.66 2.33
C ASP A 280 -11.89 -10.60 1.26
#